data_f5218655b91ea58cdae360ecf3b36531
#
_entry.id   f5218655b91ea58cdae360ecf3b36531
#
_cell.length_a   1.000
_cell.length_b   1.000
_cell.length_c   1.000
_cell.angle_alpha   90.00
_cell.angle_beta   90.00
_cell.angle_gamma   90.00
#
_symmetry.space_group_name_H-M   'P 1'
#
loop_
_entity.id
_entity.type
_entity.pdbx_description
1 polymer ?
#
loop_
_entity_poly.entity_id
_entity_poly.type
_entity_poly.pdbx_seq_one_letter_code
_entity_poly.pdbx_strand_id
1 'polypeptide(L)'
;MAEFQRICLAHYHEIGLKGHNRASFERRLLKNLEALLRDDKFPVVTIHRIAGRLCVFLKEGTDWDTARACAEVIGKVPGVARVSCGYKCPRDLGLMTEAAHIAMGEAGEFETWRVAARRNHTDFPTTSMEMNQLIGGALHELFPDKTVRMKHPDLTVGVEVVQNAAYVYAFSHRGIGGLPVGSSGRLVCLLSSGIDSPVALWKVARRGATCVGVHFSGRPQTSDASEYLVDDIAHVLEETGCIARVYVVPLGDCQREIALAVPPALRVIMYRRLMFKVAERLAEREGAKALVTGESLGQVASQTLDNMVCTDDAVTMPIFRPLIGSDKLDIIDDAQRLGTFDISSQDAPDCCTLFMPRSPETHAQLADVRAAEAPLPIAQWVDELVESAEIHDYRCPSYSRKKAPR
;
A
#
# COMPACT_ATOMS: atom_id res chain seq x y z
N MET A 1 -32.56 22.37 12.42
CA MET A 1 -31.71 21.80 11.33
C MET A 1 -31.93 20.31 11.33
N ALA A 2 -32.10 19.71 10.15
CA ALA A 2 -32.20 18.26 10.05
C ALA A 2 -30.87 17.63 10.51
N GLU A 3 -30.97 16.54 11.26
CA GLU A 3 -29.79 15.83 11.74
C GLU A 3 -29.36 14.82 10.69
N PHE A 4 -28.23 15.10 10.00
CA PHE A 4 -27.70 14.26 8.95
C PHE A 4 -26.61 13.33 9.49
N GLN A 5 -26.62 12.06 9.08
CA GLN A 5 -25.59 11.11 9.47
C GLN A 5 -24.28 11.37 8.71
N ARG A 6 -23.19 11.60 9.45
CA ARG A 6 -21.85 11.81 8.90
C ARG A 6 -21.30 10.51 8.30
N ILE A 7 -20.69 10.61 7.12
CA ILE A 7 -20.15 9.47 6.40
C ILE A 7 -18.80 9.76 5.74
N CYS A 8 -18.04 8.68 5.47
CA CYS A 8 -16.95 8.67 4.50
C CYS A 8 -17.33 7.72 3.35
N LEU A 9 -17.35 8.23 2.14
CA LEU A 9 -17.73 7.48 0.93
C LEU A 9 -16.49 7.08 0.15
N ALA A 10 -16.11 5.79 0.24
CA ALA A 10 -14.95 5.24 -0.43
C ALA A 10 -15.31 4.73 -1.83
N HIS A 11 -14.75 5.38 -2.85
CA HIS A 11 -14.90 5.02 -4.25
C HIS A 11 -13.72 4.15 -4.69
N TYR A 12 -13.99 3.13 -5.49
CA TYR A 12 -12.99 2.34 -6.17
C TYR A 12 -13.08 2.52 -7.69
N HIS A 13 -12.01 2.24 -8.42
CA HIS A 13 -11.98 2.36 -9.88
C HIS A 13 -11.79 0.97 -10.53
N GLU A 14 -10.66 0.34 -10.36
CA GLU A 14 -10.32 -0.94 -11.02
C GLU A 14 -11.25 -2.10 -10.63
N ILE A 15 -11.79 -2.11 -9.43
CA ILE A 15 -12.76 -3.11 -8.98
C ILE A 15 -14.00 -3.08 -9.89
N GLY A 16 -14.40 -1.90 -10.35
CA GLY A 16 -15.52 -1.73 -11.29
C GLY A 16 -15.34 -2.49 -12.61
N LEU A 17 -14.09 -2.71 -13.04
CA LEU A 17 -13.73 -3.40 -14.28
C LEU A 17 -13.68 -4.92 -14.17
N LYS A 18 -13.91 -5.49 -12.97
CA LYS A 18 -13.74 -6.93 -12.71
C LYS A 18 -14.93 -7.81 -13.12
N GLY A 19 -15.93 -7.26 -13.81
CA GLY A 19 -17.08 -8.02 -14.32
C GLY A 19 -17.72 -8.90 -13.25
N HIS A 20 -17.91 -10.18 -13.53
CA HIS A 20 -18.52 -11.16 -12.60
C HIS A 20 -17.76 -11.32 -11.26
N ASN A 21 -16.46 -11.04 -11.23
CA ASN A 21 -15.66 -11.14 -10.01
C ASN A 21 -15.77 -9.91 -9.10
N ARG A 22 -16.41 -8.83 -9.55
CA ARG A 22 -16.52 -7.57 -8.82
C ARG A 22 -16.97 -7.74 -7.36
N ALA A 23 -18.02 -8.54 -7.14
CA ALA A 23 -18.55 -8.77 -5.81
C ALA A 23 -17.53 -9.41 -4.82
N SER A 24 -16.60 -10.21 -5.33
CA SER A 24 -15.51 -10.79 -4.52
C SER A 24 -14.50 -9.74 -4.09
N PHE A 25 -14.10 -8.85 -5.01
CA PHE A 25 -13.19 -7.73 -4.72
C PHE A 25 -13.82 -6.72 -3.75
N GLU A 26 -15.11 -6.39 -3.94
CA GLU A 26 -15.85 -5.51 -3.02
C GLU A 26 -15.90 -6.10 -1.61
N ARG A 27 -16.22 -7.40 -1.47
CA ARG A 27 -16.21 -8.09 -0.16
C ARG A 27 -14.82 -8.08 0.48
N ARG A 28 -13.76 -8.24 -0.31
CA ARG A 28 -12.39 -8.17 0.20
C ARG A 28 -12.05 -6.78 0.70
N LEU A 29 -12.36 -5.73 -0.07
CA LEU A 29 -12.14 -4.35 0.34
C LEU A 29 -12.92 -4.00 1.61
N LEU A 30 -14.19 -4.42 1.69
CA LEU A 30 -15.01 -4.24 2.89
C LEU A 30 -14.34 -4.86 4.13
N LYS A 31 -13.92 -6.13 4.05
CA LYS A 31 -13.21 -6.81 5.15
C LYS A 31 -11.90 -6.13 5.54
N ASN A 32 -11.15 -5.62 4.56
CA ASN A 32 -9.91 -4.89 4.84
C ASN A 32 -10.21 -3.59 5.61
N LEU A 33 -11.19 -2.81 5.16
CA LEU A 33 -11.60 -1.58 5.85
C LEU A 33 -12.17 -1.86 7.25
N GLU A 34 -13.07 -2.86 7.39
CA GLU A 34 -13.60 -3.26 8.69
C GLU A 34 -12.49 -3.63 9.69
N ALA A 35 -11.47 -4.35 9.24
CA ALA A 35 -10.38 -4.75 10.11
C ALA A 35 -9.44 -3.59 10.47
N LEU A 36 -9.14 -2.70 9.52
CA LEU A 36 -8.23 -1.56 9.74
C LEU A 36 -8.87 -0.42 10.55
N LEU A 37 -10.20 -0.25 10.45
CA LEU A 37 -10.94 0.81 11.15
C LEU A 37 -11.58 0.36 12.48
N ARG A 38 -11.36 -0.90 12.90
CA ARG A 38 -11.94 -1.45 14.14
C ARG A 38 -11.35 -0.91 15.44
N ASP A 39 -10.17 -0.32 15.39
CA ASP A 39 -9.56 0.27 16.58
C ASP A 39 -10.33 1.54 16.96
N ASP A 40 -10.42 1.82 18.28
CA ASP A 40 -11.11 2.99 18.85
C ASP A 40 -10.54 4.35 18.38
N LYS A 41 -9.60 4.33 17.43
CA LYS A 41 -9.03 5.52 16.78
C LYS A 41 -10.09 6.33 16.02
N PHE A 42 -11.10 5.64 15.41
CA PHE A 42 -12.14 6.30 14.62
C PHE A 42 -13.53 5.86 15.06
N PRO A 43 -14.49 6.78 15.14
CA PRO A 43 -15.85 6.51 15.59
C PRO A 43 -16.70 5.84 14.50
N VAL A 44 -16.25 4.71 13.96
CA VAL A 44 -16.95 3.97 12.91
C VAL A 44 -18.06 3.10 13.53
N VAL A 45 -19.29 3.25 13.01
CA VAL A 45 -20.45 2.43 13.41
C VAL A 45 -20.56 1.19 12.55
N THR A 46 -20.53 1.37 11.23
CA THR A 46 -20.70 0.28 10.24
C THR A 46 -20.18 0.69 8.88
N ILE A 47 -19.94 -0.31 8.02
CA ILE A 47 -19.53 -0.10 6.62
C ILE A 47 -20.47 -0.87 5.71
N HIS A 48 -21.09 -0.18 4.75
CA HIS A 48 -22.02 -0.80 3.81
C HIS A 48 -21.56 -0.67 2.36
N ARG A 49 -21.88 -1.69 1.56
CA ARG A 49 -21.73 -1.61 0.10
C ARG A 49 -22.92 -0.87 -0.49
N ILE A 50 -22.66 0.14 -1.31
CA ILE A 50 -23.69 0.96 -1.93
C ILE A 50 -23.30 1.17 -3.39
N ALA A 51 -24.10 0.72 -4.33
CA ALA A 51 -24.06 1.05 -5.76
C ALA A 51 -22.65 1.47 -6.31
N GLY A 52 -21.65 0.60 -6.20
CA GLY A 52 -20.31 0.87 -6.74
C GLY A 52 -19.34 1.60 -5.81
N ARG A 53 -19.62 1.61 -4.48
CA ARG A 53 -18.79 2.25 -3.46
C ARG A 53 -18.99 1.59 -2.09
N LEU A 54 -18.15 1.92 -1.13
CA LEU A 54 -18.33 1.57 0.29
C LEU A 54 -18.63 2.86 1.06
N CYS A 55 -19.65 2.82 1.90
CA CYS A 55 -20.02 3.91 2.79
C CYS A 55 -19.66 3.52 4.22
N VAL A 56 -18.76 4.28 4.82
CA VAL A 56 -18.38 4.19 6.22
C VAL A 56 -19.25 5.16 7.01
N PHE A 57 -20.05 4.65 7.93
CA PHE A 57 -20.94 5.44 8.77
C PHE A 57 -20.22 5.77 10.08
N LEU A 58 -20.16 7.06 10.42
CA LEU A 58 -19.54 7.53 11.64
C LEU A 58 -20.59 7.72 12.75
N LYS A 59 -20.13 7.70 14.01
CA LYS A 59 -20.99 7.96 15.17
C LYS A 59 -21.57 9.38 15.07
N GLU A 60 -22.74 9.53 15.62
CA GLU A 60 -23.37 10.84 15.80
C GLU A 60 -22.47 11.78 16.62
N GLY A 61 -22.45 13.06 16.29
CA GLY A 61 -21.58 14.05 16.92
C GLY A 61 -20.10 13.98 16.53
N THR A 62 -19.70 13.09 15.58
CA THR A 62 -18.32 13.10 15.06
C THR A 62 -18.01 14.45 14.43
N ASP A 63 -16.96 15.12 14.90
CA ASP A 63 -16.50 16.40 14.33
C ASP A 63 -15.89 16.24 12.94
N TRP A 64 -15.70 17.37 12.26
CA TRP A 64 -15.20 17.39 10.88
C TRP A 64 -13.75 16.90 10.76
N ASP A 65 -12.89 17.29 11.69
CA ASP A 65 -11.45 16.95 11.65
C ASP A 65 -11.25 15.46 11.86
N THR A 66 -11.99 14.85 12.78
CA THR A 66 -12.01 13.38 12.98
C THR A 66 -12.51 12.66 11.72
N ALA A 67 -13.54 13.17 11.05
CA ALA A 67 -14.06 12.57 9.81
C ALA A 67 -13.06 12.70 8.66
N ARG A 68 -12.34 13.81 8.53
CA ARG A 68 -11.27 14.01 7.56
C ARG A 68 -10.10 13.05 7.81
N ALA A 69 -9.64 12.97 9.05
CA ALA A 69 -8.58 12.04 9.43
C ALA A 69 -8.95 10.58 9.10
N CYS A 70 -10.20 10.18 9.37
CA CYS A 70 -10.72 8.87 8.98
C CYS A 70 -10.68 8.68 7.44
N ALA A 71 -11.08 9.69 6.66
CA ALA A 71 -11.05 9.63 5.19
C ALA A 71 -9.63 9.51 4.64
N GLU A 72 -8.65 10.16 5.23
CA GLU A 72 -7.26 10.09 4.85
C GLU A 72 -6.70 8.67 5.06
N VAL A 73 -7.01 8.04 6.21
CA VAL A 73 -6.63 6.64 6.48
C VAL A 73 -7.30 5.68 5.51
N ILE A 74 -8.61 5.84 5.25
CA ILE A 74 -9.33 5.05 4.24
C ILE A 74 -8.67 5.20 2.87
N GLY A 75 -8.23 6.41 2.51
CA GLY A 75 -7.56 6.70 1.23
C GLY A 75 -6.23 5.96 1.04
N LYS A 76 -5.54 5.62 2.12
CA LYS A 76 -4.29 4.84 2.09
C LYS A 76 -4.50 3.34 1.87
N VAL A 77 -5.75 2.84 1.91
CA VAL A 77 -6.04 1.40 1.76
C VAL A 77 -6.06 1.00 0.29
N PRO A 78 -5.29 -0.04 -0.13
CA PRO A 78 -5.32 -0.54 -1.50
C PRO A 78 -6.73 -0.95 -1.96
N GLY A 79 -7.11 -0.45 -3.13
CA GLY A 79 -8.47 -0.60 -3.68
C GLY A 79 -9.32 0.64 -3.59
N VAL A 80 -8.98 1.61 -2.74
CA VAL A 80 -9.69 2.89 -2.61
C VAL A 80 -9.06 3.93 -3.53
N ALA A 81 -9.85 4.44 -4.49
CA ALA A 81 -9.38 5.43 -5.47
C ALA A 81 -9.66 6.88 -5.02
N ARG A 82 -10.70 7.09 -4.23
CA ARG A 82 -11.09 8.39 -3.68
C ARG A 82 -11.97 8.18 -2.44
N VAL A 83 -11.82 9.03 -1.46
CA VAL A 83 -12.72 9.11 -0.30
C VAL A 83 -13.34 10.49 -0.24
N SER A 84 -14.65 10.55 -0.05
CA SER A 84 -15.38 11.81 0.12
C SER A 84 -16.03 11.82 1.50
N CYS A 85 -15.85 12.92 2.26
CA CYS A 85 -16.49 13.14 3.54
C CYS A 85 -17.69 14.06 3.40
N GLY A 86 -18.78 13.72 4.09
CA GLY A 86 -20.00 14.49 4.08
C GLY A 86 -21.13 13.80 4.83
N TYR A 87 -22.30 13.84 4.24
CA TYR A 87 -23.55 13.48 4.89
C TYR A 87 -24.40 12.54 4.04
N LYS A 88 -25.06 11.60 4.70
CA LYS A 88 -26.21 10.88 4.17
C LYS A 88 -27.47 11.65 4.50
N CYS A 89 -28.34 11.89 3.52
CA CYS A 89 -29.61 12.55 3.69
C CYS A 89 -30.72 11.83 2.87
N PRO A 90 -31.99 12.14 3.14
CA PRO A 90 -33.11 11.71 2.28
C PRO A 90 -32.97 12.21 0.84
N ARG A 91 -33.69 11.57 -0.09
CA ARG A 91 -33.78 11.97 -1.51
C ARG A 91 -34.77 13.14 -1.71
N ASP A 92 -34.47 14.27 -1.07
CA ASP A 92 -35.24 15.50 -1.10
C ASP A 92 -34.31 16.66 -1.43
N LEU A 93 -34.71 17.52 -2.42
CA LEU A 93 -33.87 18.62 -2.88
C LEU A 93 -33.55 19.64 -1.77
N GLY A 94 -34.52 19.96 -0.91
CA GLY A 94 -34.34 20.89 0.20
C GLY A 94 -33.33 20.34 1.22
N LEU A 95 -33.48 19.06 1.63
CA LEU A 95 -32.57 18.39 2.54
C LEU A 95 -31.18 18.18 1.94
N MET A 96 -31.08 17.90 0.64
CA MET A 96 -29.78 17.82 -0.04
C MET A 96 -29.09 19.20 -0.08
N THR A 97 -29.84 20.28 -0.27
CA THR A 97 -29.33 21.66 -0.22
C THR A 97 -28.86 22.04 1.18
N GLU A 98 -29.63 21.70 2.22
CA GLU A 98 -29.24 21.92 3.62
C GLU A 98 -27.96 21.15 3.97
N ALA A 99 -27.86 19.87 3.58
CA ALA A 99 -26.64 19.07 3.77
C ALA A 99 -25.44 19.65 3.00
N ALA A 100 -25.67 20.20 1.80
CA ALA A 100 -24.63 20.84 0.98
C ALA A 100 -24.15 22.16 1.62
N HIS A 101 -25.06 22.96 2.17
CA HIS A 101 -24.73 24.18 2.92
C HIS A 101 -23.83 23.87 4.11
N ILE A 102 -24.20 22.88 4.92
CA ILE A 102 -23.39 22.43 6.06
C ILE A 102 -22.00 21.95 5.60
N ALA A 103 -21.94 21.07 4.58
CA ALA A 103 -20.71 20.53 4.07
C ALA A 103 -19.76 21.60 3.49
N MET A 104 -20.30 22.64 2.84
CA MET A 104 -19.54 23.79 2.36
C MET A 104 -18.97 24.62 3.51
N GLY A 105 -19.75 24.86 4.57
CA GLY A 105 -19.31 25.58 5.76
C GLY A 105 -18.16 24.88 6.48
N GLU A 106 -18.10 23.55 6.42
CA GLU A 106 -17.04 22.75 7.02
C GLU A 106 -15.80 22.58 6.13
N ALA A 107 -15.90 22.87 4.84
CA ALA A 107 -14.83 22.59 3.88
C ALA A 107 -13.58 23.47 4.04
N GLY A 108 -13.64 24.50 4.87
CA GLY A 108 -12.58 25.49 5.04
C GLY A 108 -12.67 26.65 4.07
N GLU A 109 -11.59 27.36 3.82
CA GLU A 109 -11.54 28.51 2.93
C GLU A 109 -11.56 28.09 1.45
N PHE A 110 -12.40 28.73 0.64
CA PHE A 110 -12.45 28.61 -0.79
C PHE A 110 -12.98 29.90 -1.42
N GLU A 111 -12.59 30.20 -2.65
CA GLU A 111 -13.07 31.36 -3.42
C GLU A 111 -14.03 30.92 -4.53
N THR A 112 -13.77 29.78 -5.14
CA THR A 112 -14.54 29.29 -6.26
C THR A 112 -15.09 27.90 -5.98
N TRP A 113 -16.33 27.66 -6.45
CA TRP A 113 -17.02 26.39 -6.19
C TRP A 113 -17.96 25.98 -7.32
N ARG A 114 -18.38 24.72 -7.28
CA ARG A 114 -19.46 24.19 -8.15
C ARG A 114 -20.21 23.05 -7.47
N VAL A 115 -21.41 22.74 -7.97
CA VAL A 115 -22.13 21.50 -7.68
C VAL A 115 -21.82 20.46 -8.77
N ALA A 116 -21.65 19.20 -8.35
CA ALA A 116 -21.46 18.06 -9.23
C ALA A 116 -22.41 16.91 -8.82
N ALA A 117 -23.66 17.02 -9.25
CA ALA A 117 -24.68 16.03 -8.96
C ALA A 117 -24.60 14.82 -9.91
N ARG A 118 -24.86 13.63 -9.36
CA ARG A 118 -24.98 12.37 -10.10
C ARG A 118 -26.20 11.60 -9.65
N ARG A 119 -27.05 11.23 -10.59
CA ARG A 119 -28.21 10.36 -10.37
C ARG A 119 -27.88 8.96 -10.86
N ASN A 120 -27.80 8.01 -9.94
CA ASN A 120 -27.50 6.60 -10.28
C ASN A 120 -28.76 5.78 -10.60
N HIS A 121 -29.95 6.30 -10.31
CA HIS A 121 -31.22 5.66 -10.57
C HIS A 121 -32.21 6.64 -11.21
N THR A 122 -32.90 6.20 -12.24
CA THR A 122 -33.87 7.02 -13.00
C THR A 122 -35.21 7.23 -12.28
N ASP A 123 -35.45 6.54 -11.17
CA ASP A 123 -36.62 6.67 -10.30
C ASP A 123 -36.67 7.98 -9.50
N PHE A 124 -35.57 8.72 -9.42
CA PHE A 124 -35.57 10.09 -8.89
C PHE A 124 -35.93 11.05 -10.02
N PRO A 125 -37.00 11.91 -9.88
CA PRO A 125 -37.52 12.66 -10.99
C PRO A 125 -36.56 13.72 -11.52
N THR A 126 -35.80 14.38 -10.63
CA THR A 126 -34.90 15.48 -11.01
C THR A 126 -33.61 14.93 -11.64
N THR A 127 -33.24 15.43 -12.81
CA THR A 127 -32.01 15.04 -13.50
C THR A 127 -30.76 15.62 -12.82
N SER A 128 -29.58 15.06 -13.14
CA SER A 128 -28.32 15.58 -12.60
C SER A 128 -28.08 17.05 -12.97
N MET A 129 -28.52 17.48 -14.16
CA MET A 129 -28.38 18.87 -14.61
C MET A 129 -29.29 19.80 -13.82
N GLU A 130 -30.55 19.42 -13.66
CA GLU A 130 -31.50 20.17 -12.84
C GLU A 130 -31.09 20.26 -11.38
N MET A 131 -30.58 19.16 -10.79
CA MET A 131 -30.01 19.19 -9.44
C MET A 131 -28.85 20.17 -9.31
N ASN A 132 -27.92 20.20 -10.30
CA ASN A 132 -26.84 21.18 -10.30
C ASN A 132 -27.37 22.64 -10.31
N GLN A 133 -28.43 22.92 -11.09
CA GLN A 133 -29.01 24.25 -11.17
C GLN A 133 -29.76 24.63 -9.90
N LEU A 134 -30.63 23.75 -9.39
CA LEU A 134 -31.47 24.03 -8.23
C LEU A 134 -30.66 24.15 -6.93
N ILE A 135 -29.80 23.18 -6.67
CA ILE A 135 -28.93 23.19 -5.48
C ILE A 135 -27.90 24.31 -5.63
N GLY A 136 -27.30 24.47 -6.82
CA GLY A 136 -26.33 25.54 -7.09
C GLY A 136 -26.92 26.94 -6.93
N GLY A 137 -28.13 27.19 -7.39
CA GLY A 137 -28.84 28.46 -7.22
C GLY A 137 -29.08 28.78 -5.74
N ALA A 138 -29.62 27.83 -4.98
CA ALA A 138 -29.85 28.01 -3.54
C ALA A 138 -28.55 28.23 -2.74
N LEU A 139 -27.48 27.50 -3.07
CA LEU A 139 -26.19 27.71 -2.43
C LEU A 139 -25.53 29.05 -2.78
N HIS A 140 -25.79 29.58 -4.00
CA HIS A 140 -25.30 30.88 -4.41
C HIS A 140 -25.91 32.00 -3.56
N GLU A 141 -27.19 31.88 -3.21
CA GLU A 141 -27.86 32.84 -2.30
C GLU A 141 -27.28 32.77 -0.87
N LEU A 142 -26.85 31.58 -0.42
CA LEU A 142 -26.26 31.38 0.92
C LEU A 142 -24.79 31.79 1.02
N PHE A 143 -24.06 31.77 -0.11
CA PHE A 143 -22.66 32.16 -0.21
C PHE A 143 -22.45 33.24 -1.29
N PRO A 144 -23.01 34.44 -1.12
CA PRO A 144 -23.03 35.50 -2.16
C PRO A 144 -21.60 36.03 -2.49
N ASP A 145 -20.66 35.92 -1.56
CA ASP A 145 -19.28 36.38 -1.74
C ASP A 145 -18.41 35.35 -2.48
N LYS A 146 -18.93 34.16 -2.80
CA LYS A 146 -18.21 33.09 -3.46
C LYS A 146 -18.61 32.93 -4.93
N THR A 147 -17.63 32.67 -5.79
CA THR A 147 -17.85 32.63 -7.26
C THR A 147 -18.10 31.21 -7.74
N VAL A 148 -19.16 31.02 -8.54
CA VAL A 148 -19.39 29.73 -9.22
C VAL A 148 -18.44 29.58 -10.41
N ARG A 149 -17.64 28.49 -10.41
CA ARG A 149 -16.64 28.20 -11.44
C ARG A 149 -16.70 26.75 -11.88
N MET A 150 -17.07 26.52 -13.15
CA MET A 150 -17.29 25.16 -13.67
C MET A 150 -15.99 24.37 -13.91
N LYS A 151 -14.88 25.04 -14.24
CA LYS A 151 -13.57 24.41 -14.52
C LYS A 151 -12.59 24.78 -13.41
N HIS A 152 -11.96 23.75 -12.83
CA HIS A 152 -10.96 23.90 -11.76
C HIS A 152 -11.42 24.81 -10.61
N PRO A 153 -12.58 24.54 -9.98
CA PRO A 153 -12.97 25.24 -8.76
C PRO A 153 -12.09 24.79 -7.59
N ASP A 154 -12.01 25.64 -6.57
CA ASP A 154 -11.36 25.27 -5.29
C ASP A 154 -12.19 24.21 -4.57
N LEU A 155 -13.52 24.32 -4.61
CA LEU A 155 -14.44 23.41 -3.95
C LEU A 155 -15.44 22.78 -4.94
N THR A 156 -15.64 21.48 -4.84
CA THR A 156 -16.71 20.77 -5.56
C THR A 156 -17.65 20.11 -4.56
N VAL A 157 -18.90 20.59 -4.52
CA VAL A 157 -19.98 19.95 -3.78
C VAL A 157 -20.50 18.76 -4.58
N GLY A 158 -20.22 17.56 -4.13
CA GLY A 158 -20.73 16.34 -4.73
C GLY A 158 -22.10 15.98 -4.17
N VAL A 159 -23.04 15.64 -5.06
CA VAL A 159 -24.37 15.12 -4.69
C VAL A 159 -24.60 13.82 -5.43
N GLU A 160 -24.70 12.70 -4.72
CA GLU A 160 -24.91 11.39 -5.32
C GLU A 160 -26.23 10.79 -4.86
N VAL A 161 -27.21 10.74 -5.75
CA VAL A 161 -28.52 10.14 -5.49
C VAL A 161 -28.50 8.67 -5.87
N VAL A 162 -28.73 7.80 -4.90
CA VAL A 162 -28.85 6.34 -5.06
C VAL A 162 -30.28 5.89 -4.72
N GLN A 163 -30.57 4.58 -4.80
CA GLN A 163 -31.93 4.05 -4.67
C GLN A 163 -32.69 4.53 -3.42
N ASN A 164 -32.03 4.58 -2.25
CA ASN A 164 -32.71 4.83 -0.97
C ASN A 164 -32.20 6.05 -0.20
N ALA A 165 -31.21 6.78 -0.71
CA ALA A 165 -30.62 7.93 -0.03
C ALA A 165 -29.90 8.86 -1.02
N ALA A 166 -29.55 10.04 -0.54
CA ALA A 166 -28.58 10.91 -1.20
C ALA A 166 -27.31 11.04 -0.30
N TYR A 167 -26.17 11.24 -0.92
CA TYR A 167 -24.88 11.47 -0.29
C TYR A 167 -24.36 12.81 -0.76
N VAL A 168 -24.11 13.71 0.18
CA VAL A 168 -23.67 15.08 -0.09
C VAL A 168 -22.34 15.32 0.59
N TYR A 169 -21.35 15.81 -0.14
CA TYR A 169 -20.01 16.03 0.37
C TYR A 169 -19.32 17.22 -0.31
N ALA A 170 -18.46 17.90 0.44
CA ALA A 170 -17.64 19.01 -0.06
C ALA A 170 -16.13 18.72 0.05
N PHE A 171 -15.75 17.64 0.71
CA PHE A 171 -14.37 17.20 0.81
C PHE A 171 -14.15 15.90 0.04
N SER A 172 -13.04 15.83 -0.69
CA SER A 172 -12.60 14.61 -1.36
C SER A 172 -11.09 14.47 -1.29
N HIS A 173 -10.64 13.33 -0.79
CA HIS A 173 -9.23 12.93 -0.72
C HIS A 173 -8.93 11.88 -1.79
N ARG A 174 -7.80 12.03 -2.51
CA ARG A 174 -7.35 11.06 -3.51
C ARG A 174 -6.77 9.83 -2.79
N GLY A 175 -7.37 8.67 -3.04
CA GLY A 175 -6.84 7.39 -2.56
C GLY A 175 -5.73 6.83 -3.45
N ILE A 176 -5.03 5.79 -2.94
CA ILE A 176 -3.91 5.16 -3.65
C ILE A 176 -4.35 4.25 -4.80
N GLY A 177 -5.65 3.91 -4.90
CA GLY A 177 -6.19 3.07 -5.96
C GLY A 177 -5.75 1.60 -5.89
N GLY A 178 -5.73 0.94 -7.04
CA GLY A 178 -5.31 -0.45 -7.17
C GLY A 178 -6.41 -1.47 -6.81
N LEU A 179 -5.98 -2.61 -6.27
CA LEU A 179 -6.83 -3.74 -5.89
C LEU A 179 -6.70 -4.05 -4.39
N PRO A 180 -7.74 -4.58 -3.74
CA PRO A 180 -7.69 -4.91 -2.32
C PRO A 180 -6.64 -5.97 -2.02
N VAL A 181 -5.82 -5.76 -1.00
CA VAL A 181 -4.85 -6.75 -0.52
C VAL A 181 -5.55 -8.09 -0.23
N GLY A 182 -4.92 -9.19 -0.65
CA GLY A 182 -5.47 -10.53 -0.55
C GLY A 182 -6.32 -10.97 -1.73
N SER A 183 -6.39 -10.17 -2.81
CA SER A 183 -7.10 -10.55 -4.04
C SER A 183 -6.22 -11.20 -5.11
N SER A 184 -4.87 -11.13 -4.98
CA SER A 184 -3.92 -11.59 -6.02
C SER A 184 -2.90 -12.63 -5.52
N GLY A 185 -3.17 -13.26 -4.37
CA GLY A 185 -2.28 -14.27 -3.81
C GLY A 185 -1.22 -13.70 -2.86
N ARG A 186 -0.20 -14.51 -2.55
CA ARG A 186 0.86 -14.17 -1.59
C ARG A 186 2.22 -14.07 -2.29
N LEU A 187 3.03 -13.10 -1.86
CA LEU A 187 4.39 -12.84 -2.32
C LEU A 187 5.33 -12.72 -1.11
N VAL A 188 6.59 -13.08 -1.31
CA VAL A 188 7.66 -12.83 -0.36
C VAL A 188 8.53 -11.70 -0.90
N CYS A 189 8.72 -10.67 -0.10
CA CYS A 189 9.43 -9.45 -0.47
C CYS A 189 10.74 -9.37 0.33
N LEU A 190 11.88 -9.25 -0.32
CA LEU A 190 13.13 -8.91 0.34
C LEU A 190 13.01 -7.47 0.82
N LEU A 191 13.00 -7.28 2.15
CA LEU A 191 12.76 -6.00 2.81
C LEU A 191 14.02 -5.55 3.55
N SER A 192 14.55 -4.40 3.19
CA SER A 192 15.67 -3.75 3.88
C SER A 192 15.21 -2.42 4.50
N SER A 193 16.06 -1.80 5.31
CA SER A 193 15.84 -0.45 5.85
C SER A 193 15.96 0.66 4.79
N GLY A 194 16.47 0.34 3.57
CA GLY A 194 16.60 1.30 2.49
C GLY A 194 15.28 1.70 1.82
N ILE A 195 15.31 2.79 1.05
CA ILE A 195 14.13 3.45 0.44
C ILE A 195 13.38 2.53 -0.55
N ASP A 196 14.10 1.70 -1.31
CA ASP A 196 13.56 1.03 -2.51
C ASP A 196 12.66 -0.17 -2.15
N SER A 197 13.08 -1.01 -1.21
CA SER A 197 12.37 -2.26 -0.92
C SER A 197 10.97 -2.09 -0.31
N PRO A 198 10.71 -1.12 0.58
CA PRO A 198 9.35 -0.83 1.06
C PRO A 198 8.42 -0.35 -0.06
N VAL A 199 8.94 0.48 -0.96
CA VAL A 199 8.18 0.98 -2.13
C VAL A 199 7.85 -0.18 -3.08
N ALA A 200 8.79 -1.10 -3.33
CA ALA A 200 8.56 -2.29 -4.14
C ALA A 200 7.45 -3.17 -3.55
N LEU A 201 7.50 -3.45 -2.24
CA LEU A 201 6.47 -4.19 -1.51
C LEU A 201 5.10 -3.49 -1.64
N TRP A 202 5.04 -2.19 -1.37
CA TRP A 202 3.81 -1.42 -1.46
C TRP A 202 3.21 -1.44 -2.88
N LYS A 203 4.04 -1.34 -3.93
CA LYS A 203 3.57 -1.40 -5.32
C LYS A 203 2.86 -2.73 -5.62
N VAL A 204 3.38 -3.87 -5.18
CA VAL A 204 2.73 -5.18 -5.40
C VAL A 204 1.53 -5.39 -4.47
N ALA A 205 1.56 -4.90 -3.23
CA ALA A 205 0.42 -4.90 -2.33
C ALA A 205 -0.78 -4.14 -2.93
N ARG A 206 -0.53 -2.99 -3.57
CA ARG A 206 -1.54 -2.23 -4.33
C ARG A 206 -2.10 -3.00 -5.54
N ARG A 207 -1.44 -4.07 -6.01
CA ARG A 207 -1.98 -4.99 -7.03
C ARG A 207 -2.74 -6.17 -6.42
N GLY A 208 -3.02 -6.10 -5.10
CA GLY A 208 -3.82 -7.07 -4.38
C GLY A 208 -3.03 -8.22 -3.75
N ALA A 209 -1.71 -8.19 -3.78
CA ALA A 209 -0.90 -9.22 -3.15
C ALA A 209 -0.93 -9.10 -1.61
N THR A 210 -0.93 -10.22 -0.91
CA THR A 210 -0.58 -10.30 0.50
C THR A 210 0.93 -10.46 0.60
N CYS A 211 1.63 -9.51 1.24
CA CYS A 211 3.08 -9.50 1.30
C CYS A 211 3.61 -10.01 2.64
N VAL A 212 4.65 -10.83 2.56
CA VAL A 212 5.50 -11.27 3.67
C VAL A 212 6.89 -10.72 3.42
N GLY A 213 7.45 -9.98 4.37
CA GLY A 213 8.81 -9.44 4.30
C GLY A 213 9.85 -10.48 4.74
N VAL A 214 11.04 -10.41 4.17
CA VAL A 214 12.24 -11.09 4.66
C VAL A 214 13.34 -10.05 4.76
N HIS A 215 13.78 -9.77 5.98
CA HIS A 215 14.93 -8.91 6.28
C HIS A 215 16.14 -9.77 6.59
N PHE A 216 17.25 -9.47 5.93
CA PHE A 216 18.54 -10.09 6.22
C PHE A 216 19.38 -9.16 7.09
N SER A 217 19.61 -9.57 8.31
CA SER A 217 20.44 -8.84 9.29
C SER A 217 21.90 -9.27 9.19
N GLY A 218 22.82 -8.32 9.37
CA GLY A 218 24.24 -8.61 9.43
C GLY A 218 24.70 -9.20 10.78
N ARG A 219 23.78 -9.49 11.71
CA ARG A 219 24.13 -10.10 13.00
C ARG A 219 24.85 -11.45 12.82
N PRO A 220 25.78 -11.77 13.68
CA PRO A 220 26.31 -11.01 14.84
C PRO A 220 27.37 -9.95 14.50
N GLN A 221 27.74 -9.76 13.22
CA GLN A 221 28.81 -8.85 12.80
C GLN A 221 28.40 -7.37 12.77
N THR A 222 27.10 -7.07 12.78
CA THR A 222 26.56 -5.71 12.90
C THR A 222 25.63 -5.61 14.11
N SER A 223 25.27 -4.37 14.49
CA SER A 223 24.18 -4.13 15.44
C SER A 223 22.83 -4.46 14.82
N ASP A 224 21.80 -4.46 15.66
CA ASP A 224 20.38 -4.67 15.30
C ASP A 224 19.67 -3.40 14.77
N ALA A 225 20.41 -2.30 14.55
CA ALA A 225 19.83 -1.02 14.13
C ALA A 225 18.98 -1.13 12.85
N SER A 226 19.41 -1.91 11.85
CA SER A 226 18.63 -2.13 10.64
C SER A 226 17.30 -2.87 10.89
N GLU A 227 17.26 -3.73 11.91
CA GLU A 227 16.07 -4.49 12.29
C GLU A 227 14.99 -3.56 12.88
N TYR A 228 15.39 -2.62 13.76
CA TYR A 228 14.47 -1.59 14.29
C TYR A 228 13.89 -0.71 13.18
N LEU A 229 14.72 -0.26 12.22
CA LEU A 229 14.21 0.53 11.09
C LEU A 229 13.25 -0.27 10.21
N VAL A 230 13.50 -1.56 10.01
CA VAL A 230 12.60 -2.45 9.26
C VAL A 230 11.30 -2.68 10.02
N ASP A 231 11.32 -2.77 11.34
CA ASP A 231 10.13 -2.87 12.17
C ASP A 231 9.27 -1.58 12.07
N ASP A 232 9.89 -0.41 12.17
CA ASP A 232 9.22 0.89 11.96
C ASP A 232 8.59 0.98 10.56
N ILE A 233 9.31 0.59 9.52
CA ILE A 233 8.79 0.51 8.14
C ILE A 233 7.60 -0.45 8.05
N ALA A 234 7.69 -1.60 8.71
CA ALA A 234 6.63 -2.59 8.72
C ALA A 234 5.37 -2.06 9.43
N HIS A 235 5.51 -1.28 10.50
CA HIS A 235 4.38 -0.60 11.15
C HIS A 235 3.69 0.40 10.22
N VAL A 236 4.44 1.19 9.42
CA VAL A 236 3.84 2.07 8.38
C VAL A 236 3.07 1.25 7.35
N LEU A 237 3.60 0.12 6.91
CA LEU A 237 2.94 -0.78 5.96
C LEU A 237 1.72 -1.50 6.56
N GLU A 238 1.76 -1.79 7.86
CA GLU A 238 0.66 -2.38 8.63
C GLU A 238 -0.57 -1.47 8.67
N GLU A 239 -0.39 -0.16 8.84
CA GLU A 239 -1.49 0.82 8.86
C GLU A 239 -2.40 0.74 7.63
N THR A 240 -1.87 0.26 6.52
CA THR A 240 -2.60 0.11 5.25
C THR A 240 -2.94 -1.35 4.92
N GLY A 241 -2.56 -2.29 5.79
CA GLY A 241 -2.73 -3.73 5.61
C GLY A 241 -1.85 -4.32 4.50
N CYS A 242 -0.74 -3.66 4.15
CA CYS A 242 0.13 -4.08 3.04
C CYS A 242 1.14 -5.16 3.42
N ILE A 243 1.45 -5.34 4.72
CA ILE A 243 2.37 -6.36 5.21
C ILE A 243 1.68 -7.27 6.23
N ALA A 244 2.04 -8.55 6.22
CA ALA A 244 1.46 -9.54 7.11
C ALA A 244 2.44 -10.06 8.17
N ARG A 245 3.71 -10.13 7.80
CA ARG A 245 4.78 -10.74 8.57
C ARG A 245 6.12 -10.27 8.05
N VAL A 246 7.12 -10.22 8.93
CA VAL A 246 8.54 -10.10 8.57
C VAL A 246 9.30 -11.27 9.21
N TYR A 247 10.12 -11.93 8.41
CA TYR A 247 11.17 -12.83 8.85
C TYR A 247 12.46 -12.04 8.96
N VAL A 248 13.11 -12.07 10.13
CA VAL A 248 14.44 -11.49 10.36
C VAL A 248 15.43 -12.64 10.35
N VAL A 249 16.35 -12.64 9.38
CA VAL A 249 17.29 -13.73 9.12
C VAL A 249 18.72 -13.26 9.42
N PRO A 250 19.43 -13.83 10.41
CA PRO A 250 20.80 -13.46 10.72
C PRO A 250 21.78 -14.05 9.69
N LEU A 251 22.27 -13.22 8.78
CA LEU A 251 23.11 -13.65 7.64
C LEU A 251 24.62 -13.50 7.88
N GLY A 252 25.03 -12.75 8.90
CA GLY A 252 26.41 -12.28 9.07
C GLY A 252 27.47 -13.39 9.12
N ASP A 253 27.20 -14.53 9.77
CA ASP A 253 28.17 -15.64 9.80
C ASP A 253 28.37 -16.25 8.41
N CYS A 254 27.30 -16.47 7.64
CA CYS A 254 27.43 -16.93 6.26
C CYS A 254 28.16 -15.92 5.38
N GLN A 255 27.96 -14.62 5.60
CA GLN A 255 28.68 -13.58 4.87
C GLN A 255 30.19 -13.60 5.17
N ARG A 256 30.57 -13.85 6.42
CA ARG A 256 31.98 -14.02 6.80
C ARG A 256 32.61 -15.22 6.10
N GLU A 257 31.94 -16.36 6.08
CA GLU A 257 32.41 -17.57 5.41
C GLU A 257 32.54 -17.36 3.88
N ILE A 258 31.55 -16.71 3.27
CA ILE A 258 31.61 -16.32 1.84
C ILE A 258 32.80 -15.37 1.60
N ALA A 259 33.05 -14.41 2.50
CA ALA A 259 34.16 -13.47 2.35
C ALA A 259 35.52 -14.15 2.43
N LEU A 260 35.64 -15.29 3.13
CA LEU A 260 36.88 -16.08 3.20
C LEU A 260 37.08 -17.00 2.00
N ALA A 261 36.00 -17.54 1.43
CA ALA A 261 36.06 -18.58 0.41
C ALA A 261 35.90 -18.06 -1.04
N VAL A 262 35.24 -16.91 -1.25
CA VAL A 262 34.85 -16.40 -2.55
C VAL A 262 35.74 -15.22 -2.99
N PRO A 263 36.12 -15.14 -4.28
CA PRO A 263 36.84 -13.96 -4.78
C PRO A 263 36.12 -12.66 -4.44
N PRO A 264 36.84 -11.61 -3.99
CA PRO A 264 36.23 -10.38 -3.51
C PRO A 264 35.19 -9.77 -4.49
N ALA A 265 35.46 -9.77 -5.79
CA ALA A 265 34.58 -9.19 -6.79
C ALA A 265 33.18 -9.88 -6.83
N LEU A 266 33.09 -11.17 -6.54
CA LEU A 266 31.85 -11.96 -6.62
C LEU A 266 31.06 -12.01 -5.29
N ARG A 267 31.59 -11.49 -4.18
CA ARG A 267 30.97 -11.62 -2.85
C ARG A 267 29.54 -11.11 -2.79
N VAL A 268 29.28 -9.93 -3.32
CA VAL A 268 27.94 -9.31 -3.32
C VAL A 268 26.93 -10.16 -4.07
N ILE A 269 27.33 -10.73 -5.21
CA ILE A 269 26.48 -11.63 -6.00
C ILE A 269 26.19 -12.89 -5.20
N MET A 270 27.18 -13.44 -4.51
CA MET A 270 27.03 -14.65 -3.70
C MET A 270 26.08 -14.42 -2.51
N TYR A 271 26.19 -13.26 -1.81
CA TYR A 271 25.25 -12.90 -0.74
C TYR A 271 23.81 -12.85 -1.28
N ARG A 272 23.60 -12.21 -2.41
CA ARG A 272 22.26 -12.10 -3.02
C ARG A 272 21.71 -13.45 -3.46
N ARG A 273 22.55 -14.34 -4.01
CA ARG A 273 22.16 -15.72 -4.34
C ARG A 273 21.67 -16.48 -3.11
N LEU A 274 22.41 -16.40 -2.00
CA LEU A 274 22.01 -17.02 -0.74
C LEU A 274 20.71 -16.42 -0.22
N MET A 275 20.59 -15.09 -0.21
CA MET A 275 19.35 -14.38 0.19
C MET A 275 18.15 -14.85 -0.63
N PHE A 276 18.30 -15.01 -1.95
CA PHE A 276 17.20 -15.47 -2.83
C PHE A 276 16.81 -16.91 -2.50
N LYS A 277 17.77 -17.83 -2.29
CA LYS A 277 17.48 -19.22 -1.91
C LYS A 277 16.74 -19.33 -0.59
N VAL A 278 17.16 -18.55 0.42
CA VAL A 278 16.46 -18.46 1.72
C VAL A 278 15.05 -17.89 1.55
N ALA A 279 14.91 -16.81 0.78
CA ALA A 279 13.61 -16.19 0.50
C ALA A 279 12.67 -17.15 -0.27
N GLU A 280 13.17 -17.93 -1.23
CA GLU A 280 12.41 -18.97 -1.95
C GLU A 280 11.91 -20.05 -0.97
N ARG A 281 12.76 -20.55 -0.08
CA ARG A 281 12.37 -21.55 0.94
C ARG A 281 11.30 -21.01 1.88
N LEU A 282 11.43 -19.74 2.31
CA LEU A 282 10.40 -19.07 3.12
C LEU A 282 9.11 -18.84 2.31
N ALA A 283 9.21 -18.55 1.01
CA ALA A 283 8.07 -18.41 0.13
C ALA A 283 7.29 -19.73 -0.04
N GLU A 284 7.98 -20.85 -0.15
CA GLU A 284 7.37 -22.18 -0.14
C GLU A 284 6.61 -22.43 1.17
N ARG A 285 7.24 -22.16 2.32
CA ARG A 285 6.63 -22.29 3.66
C ARG A 285 5.37 -21.43 3.80
N GLU A 286 5.38 -20.22 3.25
CA GLU A 286 4.26 -19.28 3.24
C GLU A 286 3.20 -19.58 2.16
N GLY A 287 3.48 -20.47 1.22
CA GLY A 287 2.65 -20.75 0.05
C GLY A 287 2.58 -19.55 -0.90
N ALA A 288 3.62 -18.72 -0.92
CA ALA A 288 3.80 -17.64 -1.88
C ALA A 288 4.16 -18.17 -3.27
N LYS A 289 4.02 -17.36 -4.30
CA LYS A 289 4.19 -17.78 -5.71
C LYS A 289 5.28 -17.02 -6.44
N ALA A 290 5.85 -15.99 -5.84
CA ALA A 290 6.97 -15.24 -6.40
C ALA A 290 7.70 -14.48 -5.29
N LEU A 291 8.94 -14.09 -5.58
CA LEU A 291 9.75 -13.16 -4.80
C LEU A 291 9.56 -11.74 -5.33
N VAL A 292 9.86 -10.76 -4.49
CA VAL A 292 9.83 -9.34 -4.86
C VAL A 292 11.10 -8.67 -4.35
N THR A 293 11.73 -7.86 -5.19
CA THR A 293 12.91 -7.08 -4.82
C THR A 293 12.73 -5.60 -5.17
N GLY A 294 13.46 -4.73 -4.46
CA GLY A 294 13.51 -3.29 -4.71
C GLY A 294 14.56 -2.88 -5.75
N GLU A 295 14.96 -3.78 -6.65
CA GLU A 295 16.01 -3.49 -7.63
C GLU A 295 15.53 -2.52 -8.72
N SER A 296 16.40 -1.55 -9.07
CA SER A 296 16.29 -0.69 -10.24
C SER A 296 17.52 -0.89 -11.14
N LEU A 297 17.31 -1.02 -12.45
CA LEU A 297 18.36 -1.35 -13.39
C LEU A 297 19.48 -0.30 -13.38
N GLY A 298 20.72 -0.75 -13.18
CA GLY A 298 21.90 0.12 -13.22
C GLY A 298 22.09 1.06 -12.02
N GLN A 299 21.26 0.94 -10.97
CA GLN A 299 21.36 1.83 -9.82
C GLN A 299 22.63 1.57 -8.99
N VAL A 300 23.02 0.31 -8.81
CA VAL A 300 24.25 -0.10 -8.12
C VAL A 300 24.92 -1.26 -8.86
N ALA A 301 26.18 -1.56 -8.52
CA ALA A 301 26.98 -2.58 -9.20
C ALA A 301 26.31 -3.97 -9.27
N SER A 302 25.54 -4.37 -8.24
CA SER A 302 24.82 -5.64 -8.25
C SER A 302 23.56 -5.66 -9.11
N GLN A 303 23.13 -4.53 -9.66
CA GLN A 303 21.88 -4.35 -10.41
C GLN A 303 22.13 -4.13 -11.92
N THR A 304 23.23 -4.64 -12.44
CA THR A 304 23.47 -4.78 -13.89
C THR A 304 22.73 -5.99 -14.46
N LEU A 305 22.48 -6.04 -15.76
CA LEU A 305 21.80 -7.19 -16.39
C LEU A 305 22.56 -8.50 -16.18
N ASP A 306 23.89 -8.48 -16.35
CA ASP A 306 24.72 -9.68 -16.17
C ASP A 306 24.64 -10.21 -14.73
N ASN A 307 24.70 -9.30 -13.75
CA ASN A 307 24.61 -9.67 -12.34
C ASN A 307 23.19 -10.14 -11.95
N MET A 308 22.13 -9.54 -12.53
CA MET A 308 20.78 -10.03 -12.34
C MET A 308 20.57 -11.42 -12.89
N VAL A 309 21.11 -11.74 -14.08
CA VAL A 309 21.09 -13.10 -14.62
C VAL A 309 21.76 -14.08 -13.67
N CYS A 310 22.92 -13.71 -13.10
CA CYS A 310 23.63 -14.54 -12.15
C CYS A 310 22.87 -14.74 -10.81
N THR A 311 22.14 -13.72 -10.34
CA THR A 311 21.35 -13.85 -9.12
C THR A 311 20.04 -14.59 -9.35
N ASP A 312 19.39 -14.41 -10.49
CA ASP A 312 18.12 -15.07 -10.83
C ASP A 312 18.30 -16.60 -11.01
N ASP A 313 19.46 -17.03 -11.51
CA ASP A 313 19.84 -18.43 -11.62
C ASP A 313 19.81 -19.19 -10.25
N ALA A 314 19.85 -18.48 -9.14
CA ALA A 314 19.85 -19.09 -7.82
C ALA A 314 18.50 -19.72 -7.42
N VAL A 315 17.39 -19.30 -8.04
CA VAL A 315 16.03 -19.68 -7.68
C VAL A 315 15.19 -20.06 -8.91
N THR A 316 14.10 -20.78 -8.67
CA THR A 316 13.16 -21.18 -9.70
C THR A 316 11.87 -20.36 -9.70
N MET A 317 11.56 -19.72 -8.58
CA MET A 317 10.41 -18.84 -8.45
C MET A 317 10.58 -17.58 -9.30
N PRO A 318 9.49 -17.05 -9.91
CA PRO A 318 9.50 -15.73 -10.54
C PRO A 318 9.94 -14.64 -9.56
N ILE A 319 10.78 -13.71 -10.02
CA ILE A 319 11.19 -12.53 -9.26
C ILE A 319 10.53 -11.29 -9.86
N PHE A 320 9.70 -10.61 -9.09
CA PHE A 320 9.10 -9.35 -9.49
C PHE A 320 9.97 -8.18 -9.06
N ARG A 321 10.22 -7.25 -10.00
CA ARG A 321 10.99 -6.04 -9.79
C ARG A 321 10.15 -4.81 -10.11
N PRO A 322 9.28 -4.37 -9.20
CA PRO A 322 8.34 -3.30 -9.48
C PRO A 322 8.99 -1.94 -9.78
N LEU A 323 10.29 -1.81 -9.49
CA LEU A 323 11.07 -0.57 -9.64
C LEU A 323 12.09 -0.64 -10.78
N ILE A 324 12.12 -1.71 -11.56
CA ILE A 324 13.21 -1.98 -12.52
C ILE A 324 13.47 -0.85 -13.51
N GLY A 325 12.45 -0.09 -13.90
CA GLY A 325 12.53 1.05 -14.80
C GLY A 325 12.21 2.39 -14.13
N SER A 326 12.18 2.45 -12.79
CA SER A 326 11.88 3.68 -12.06
C SER A 326 13.15 4.50 -11.83
N ASP A 327 13.04 5.83 -12.00
CA ASP A 327 14.06 6.77 -11.57
C ASP A 327 14.12 6.88 -10.04
N LYS A 328 15.26 7.29 -9.49
CA LYS A 328 15.43 7.41 -8.04
C LYS A 328 14.51 8.46 -7.43
N LEU A 329 14.21 9.54 -8.14
CA LEU A 329 13.29 10.57 -7.68
C LEU A 329 11.85 10.05 -7.61
N ASP A 330 11.42 9.28 -8.59
CA ASP A 330 10.08 8.63 -8.56
C ASP A 330 9.93 7.69 -7.35
N ILE A 331 11.00 6.97 -7.00
CA ILE A 331 11.01 6.07 -5.84
C ILE A 331 10.96 6.87 -4.53
N ILE A 332 11.68 7.99 -4.45
CA ILE A 332 11.65 8.90 -3.29
C ILE A 332 10.25 9.50 -3.11
N ASP A 333 9.62 9.96 -4.18
CA ASP A 333 8.26 10.48 -4.15
C ASP A 333 7.26 9.43 -3.64
N ASP A 334 7.39 8.19 -4.10
CA ASP A 334 6.56 7.08 -3.64
C ASP A 334 6.84 6.73 -2.16
N ALA A 335 8.10 6.79 -1.70
CA ALA A 335 8.47 6.56 -0.30
C ALA A 335 7.92 7.66 0.64
N GLN A 336 7.93 8.92 0.20
CA GLN A 336 7.32 10.04 0.92
C GLN A 336 5.80 9.87 1.03
N ARG A 337 5.13 9.50 -0.06
CA ARG A 337 3.68 9.20 -0.06
C ARG A 337 3.31 8.03 0.83
N LEU A 338 4.17 7.03 0.91
CA LEU A 338 4.01 5.87 1.77
C LEU A 338 4.25 6.24 3.24
N GLY A 339 5.15 7.20 3.51
CA GLY A 339 5.57 7.61 4.85
C GLY A 339 6.79 6.86 5.39
N THR A 340 7.56 6.18 4.51
CA THR A 340 8.76 5.43 4.90
C THR A 340 10.06 6.19 4.64
N PHE A 341 10.02 7.32 3.95
CA PHE A 341 11.21 8.04 3.52
C PHE A 341 12.10 8.48 4.68
N ASP A 342 11.53 9.11 5.71
CA ASP A 342 12.30 9.62 6.86
C ASP A 342 12.91 8.49 7.70
N ILE A 343 12.23 7.34 7.79
CA ILE A 343 12.74 6.14 8.46
C ILE A 343 13.93 5.58 7.66
N SER A 344 13.75 5.41 6.35
CA SER A 344 14.77 4.85 5.45
C SER A 344 15.97 5.78 5.20
N SER A 345 15.89 7.05 5.60
CA SER A 345 16.97 8.02 5.49
C SER A 345 17.89 8.04 6.72
N GLN A 346 17.58 7.24 7.75
CA GLN A 346 18.43 7.10 8.91
C GLN A 346 19.61 6.17 8.62
N ASP A 347 20.77 6.49 9.19
CA ASP A 347 21.97 5.66 9.05
C ASP A 347 21.84 4.36 9.85
N ALA A 348 21.87 3.23 9.17
CA ALA A 348 21.99 1.92 9.76
C ALA A 348 22.92 1.05 8.90
N PRO A 349 23.77 0.21 9.52
CA PRO A 349 24.61 -0.72 8.77
C PRO A 349 23.72 -1.76 8.07
N ASP A 350 23.78 -1.75 6.72
CA ASP A 350 23.11 -2.75 5.90
C ASP A 350 23.98 -4.01 5.80
N CYS A 351 23.36 -5.19 5.84
CA CYS A 351 24.03 -6.45 5.60
C CYS A 351 24.77 -6.47 4.24
N CYS A 352 24.24 -5.80 3.20
CA CYS A 352 24.86 -5.75 1.88
C CYS A 352 26.21 -5.02 1.86
N THR A 353 26.51 -4.15 2.82
CA THR A 353 27.78 -3.42 2.92
C THR A 353 28.82 -4.15 3.73
N LEU A 354 28.43 -5.21 4.45
CA LEU A 354 29.34 -6.01 5.25
C LEU A 354 30.30 -6.79 4.35
N PHE A 355 31.60 -6.67 4.61
CA PHE A 355 32.67 -7.28 3.80
C PHE A 355 32.66 -6.88 2.31
N MET A 356 32.17 -5.66 2.01
CA MET A 356 32.07 -5.17 0.64
C MET A 356 33.46 -5.03 0.00
N PRO A 357 33.66 -5.51 -1.24
CA PRO A 357 34.91 -5.34 -1.96
C PRO A 357 35.09 -3.89 -2.44
N ARG A 358 36.35 -3.45 -2.63
CA ARG A 358 36.65 -2.12 -3.22
C ARG A 358 36.12 -1.96 -4.65
N SER A 359 36.08 -3.07 -5.42
CA SER A 359 35.60 -3.11 -6.80
C SER A 359 34.71 -4.34 -6.97
N PRO A 360 33.38 -4.23 -6.76
CA PRO A 360 32.44 -5.32 -7.03
C PRO A 360 32.36 -5.57 -8.54
N GLU A 361 32.14 -6.82 -8.93
CA GLU A 361 31.93 -7.20 -10.34
C GLU A 361 30.62 -6.61 -10.89
N THR A 362 30.67 -6.11 -12.10
CA THR A 362 29.51 -5.53 -12.82
C THR A 362 29.09 -6.32 -14.05
N HIS A 363 29.94 -7.25 -14.51
CA HIS A 363 29.73 -8.11 -15.69
C HIS A 363 30.02 -9.57 -15.35
N ALA A 364 29.48 -10.07 -14.24
CA ALA A 364 29.72 -11.43 -13.77
C ALA A 364 29.31 -12.47 -14.81
N GLN A 365 30.15 -13.49 -14.97
CA GLN A 365 29.83 -14.64 -15.81
C GLN A 365 29.20 -15.74 -14.94
N LEU A 366 28.06 -16.27 -15.40
CA LEU A 366 27.32 -17.28 -14.64
C LEU A 366 28.15 -18.52 -14.32
N ALA A 367 29.04 -18.92 -15.23
CA ALA A 367 29.93 -20.08 -15.03
C ALA A 367 30.87 -19.84 -13.83
N ASP A 368 31.46 -18.63 -13.72
CA ASP A 368 32.38 -18.28 -12.65
C ASP A 368 31.64 -18.18 -11.29
N VAL A 369 30.43 -17.63 -11.31
CA VAL A 369 29.57 -17.54 -10.12
C VAL A 369 29.19 -18.94 -9.61
N ARG A 370 28.79 -19.86 -10.49
CA ARG A 370 28.49 -21.25 -10.13
C ARG A 370 29.74 -21.99 -9.62
N ALA A 371 30.89 -21.77 -10.23
CA ALA A 371 32.14 -22.36 -9.78
C ALA A 371 32.54 -21.86 -8.38
N ALA A 372 32.33 -20.58 -8.10
CA ALA A 372 32.58 -20.00 -6.77
C ALA A 372 31.57 -20.47 -5.71
N GLU A 373 30.32 -20.76 -6.09
CA GLU A 373 29.28 -21.29 -5.21
C GLU A 373 29.46 -22.77 -4.87
N ALA A 374 29.97 -23.56 -5.80
CA ALA A 374 30.03 -25.03 -5.69
C ALA A 374 30.68 -25.58 -4.43
N PRO A 375 31.79 -25.01 -3.89
CA PRO A 375 32.41 -25.51 -2.65
C PRO A 375 31.67 -25.11 -1.38
N LEU A 376 30.67 -24.22 -1.43
CA LEU A 376 29.97 -23.71 -0.25
C LEU A 376 28.82 -24.64 0.16
N PRO A 377 28.57 -24.86 1.46
CA PRO A 377 27.48 -25.72 1.94
C PRO A 377 26.12 -24.96 1.89
N ILE A 378 25.76 -24.41 0.73
CA ILE A 378 24.62 -23.52 0.54
C ILE A 378 23.31 -24.16 1.01
N ALA A 379 23.06 -25.43 0.72
CA ALA A 379 21.83 -26.12 1.13
C ALA A 379 21.69 -26.19 2.65
N GLN A 380 22.77 -26.50 3.35
CA GLN A 380 22.80 -26.52 4.82
C GLN A 380 22.54 -25.11 5.38
N TRP A 381 23.22 -24.08 4.86
CA TRP A 381 23.02 -22.70 5.32
C TRP A 381 21.59 -22.22 5.11
N VAL A 382 20.96 -22.58 3.98
CA VAL A 382 19.54 -22.23 3.71
C VAL A 382 18.64 -22.82 4.79
N ASP A 383 18.80 -24.11 5.12
CA ASP A 383 17.98 -24.77 6.13
C ASP A 383 18.20 -24.14 7.54
N GLU A 384 19.46 -23.92 7.94
CA GLU A 384 19.81 -23.28 9.22
C GLU A 384 19.26 -21.84 9.32
N LEU A 385 19.39 -21.04 8.26
CA LEU A 385 18.90 -19.65 8.22
C LEU A 385 17.38 -19.56 8.27
N VAL A 386 16.67 -20.49 7.61
CA VAL A 386 15.21 -20.56 7.64
C VAL A 386 14.70 -20.97 9.02
N GLU A 387 15.42 -21.85 9.73
CA GLU A 387 15.05 -22.28 11.07
C GLU A 387 15.38 -21.24 12.15
N SER A 388 16.49 -20.50 11.99
CA SER A 388 16.89 -19.43 12.91
C SER A 388 16.14 -18.12 12.71
N ALA A 389 15.31 -17.99 11.67
CA ALA A 389 14.60 -16.77 11.37
C ALA A 389 13.61 -16.37 12.47
N GLU A 390 13.77 -15.18 13.00
CA GLU A 390 12.82 -14.57 13.93
C GLU A 390 11.58 -14.10 13.18
N ILE A 391 10.40 -14.18 13.81
CA ILE A 391 9.12 -13.91 13.15
C ILE A 391 8.40 -12.78 13.86
N HIS A 392 8.11 -11.70 13.12
CA HIS A 392 7.30 -10.58 13.56
C HIS A 392 6.00 -10.58 12.77
N ASP A 393 4.86 -10.68 13.45
CA ASP A 393 3.53 -10.68 12.82
C ASP A 393 2.92 -9.28 12.90
N TYR A 394 2.34 -8.81 11.78
CA TYR A 394 1.68 -7.52 11.64
C TYR A 394 0.21 -7.72 11.26
N ARG A 395 -0.62 -6.74 11.53
CA ARG A 395 -2.04 -6.77 11.25
C ARG A 395 -2.34 -6.68 9.76
N CYS A 396 -2.58 -7.80 9.13
CA CYS A 396 -3.01 -7.87 7.74
C CYS A 396 -4.33 -8.62 7.61
N PRO A 397 -5.43 -7.95 7.24
CA PRO A 397 -6.77 -8.57 7.19
C PRO A 397 -6.90 -9.74 6.22
N SER A 398 -6.01 -9.80 5.25
CA SER A 398 -5.99 -10.85 4.22
C SER A 398 -5.11 -12.06 4.59
N TYR A 399 -4.35 -11.97 5.69
CA TYR A 399 -3.44 -13.00 6.11
C TYR A 399 -4.09 -13.92 7.17
N SER A 400 -4.12 -15.19 6.89
CA SER A 400 -4.41 -16.21 7.89
C SER A 400 -3.27 -17.22 7.91
N ARG A 401 -2.75 -17.54 9.08
CA ARG A 401 -1.86 -18.70 9.22
C ARG A 401 -2.59 -19.93 8.67
N LYS A 402 -2.15 -20.48 7.54
CA LYS A 402 -2.46 -21.87 7.26
C LYS A 402 -1.79 -22.67 8.38
N LYS A 403 -2.56 -23.49 9.10
CA LYS A 403 -1.95 -24.53 9.94
C LYS A 403 -1.01 -25.30 9.01
N ALA A 404 0.26 -25.40 9.39
CA ALA A 404 1.21 -26.24 8.67
C ALA A 404 0.54 -27.61 8.47
N PRO A 405 0.62 -28.21 7.29
CA PRO A 405 0.21 -29.60 7.13
C PRO A 405 1.00 -30.41 8.16
N ARG A 406 0.27 -31.17 8.99
CA ARG A 406 0.84 -32.12 9.94
C ARG A 406 1.59 -33.21 9.22
#